data_fbd2de5717ed437919593b21c523081c
#
_entry.id   fbd2de5717ed437919593b21c523081c
#
_cell.length_a   1.000
_cell.length_b   1.000
_cell.length_c   1.000
_cell.angle_alpha   90.00
_cell.angle_beta   90.00
_cell.angle_gamma   90.00
#
_symmetry.space_group_name_H-M   'P 1'
#
loop_
_entity.id
_entity.type
_entity.pdbx_description
1 polymer ?
#
loop_
_entity_poly.entity_id
_entity_poly.type
_entity_poly.pdbx_seq_one_letter_code
_entity_poly.pdbx_strand_id
1 'polypeptide(L)'
;RARIVELGGTITESAPIDRVERLGDAIVAVRSGERRFTGDTFAVAAGAWTGRVTDLFGVPLPIRPGKGYSIDMKPAPVQLRTAVNLSDAKIAMTPYDGRLRLSGTMEFAGMDEDVNVTRVQAILRGPTGYFDDWQAPASAPQAKAGMRPMTPDGMPIIGLLPGTANAFVSSGHGMLGVTLGPGTSRALADAILGRGYPPRLLPFSPTRFARRIKPMPALTPSGAHA
;
A
#
# COMPACT_ATOMS: atom_id res chain seq x y z
N ARG A 1 12.68 -4.18 12.05
CA ARG A 1 12.18 -5.38 12.77
C ARG A 1 12.81 -5.46 14.15
N ALA A 2 14.14 -5.43 14.28
CA ALA A 2 14.84 -5.50 15.57
C ALA A 2 14.25 -4.52 16.59
N ARG A 3 14.10 -3.24 16.22
CA ARG A 3 13.59 -2.22 17.12
C ARG A 3 12.16 -2.46 17.64
N ILE A 4 11.29 -3.12 16.86
CA ILE A 4 9.94 -3.50 17.32
C ILE A 4 10.05 -4.53 18.43
N VAL A 5 10.90 -5.55 18.25
CA VAL A 5 11.10 -6.62 19.23
C VAL A 5 11.77 -6.08 20.51
N GLU A 6 12.79 -5.22 20.39
CA GLU A 6 13.42 -4.53 21.52
C GLU A 6 12.43 -3.73 22.37
N LEU A 7 11.39 -3.16 21.74
CA LEU A 7 10.33 -2.43 22.41
C LEU A 7 9.20 -3.34 22.94
N GLY A 8 9.38 -4.66 22.92
CA GLY A 8 8.41 -5.64 23.42
C GLY A 8 7.30 -5.98 22.39
N GLY A 9 7.43 -5.51 21.15
CA GLY A 9 6.48 -5.85 20.10
C GLY A 9 6.69 -7.23 19.53
N THR A 10 5.62 -7.88 19.07
CA THR A 10 5.65 -9.17 18.39
C THR A 10 5.42 -9.01 16.90
N ILE A 11 6.16 -9.79 16.09
CA ILE A 11 5.97 -9.86 14.64
C ILE A 11 5.58 -11.29 14.29
N THR A 12 4.38 -11.45 13.74
CA THR A 12 3.88 -12.74 13.26
C THR A 12 3.83 -12.74 11.74
N GLU A 13 4.66 -13.55 11.12
CA GLU A 13 4.70 -13.73 9.68
C GLU A 13 3.76 -14.85 9.22
N SER A 14 3.49 -14.90 7.91
CA SER A 14 2.61 -15.90 7.29
C SER A 14 1.26 -16.01 8.01
N ALA A 15 0.68 -14.84 8.31
CA ALA A 15 -0.60 -14.70 8.99
C ALA A 15 -1.56 -13.82 8.17
N PRO A 16 -2.01 -14.28 6.99
CA PRO A 16 -3.01 -13.54 6.23
C PRO A 16 -4.29 -13.41 7.03
N ILE A 17 -4.78 -12.18 7.23
CA ILE A 17 -6.03 -11.96 7.94
C ILE A 17 -7.19 -12.32 7.03
N ASP A 18 -8.04 -13.24 7.50
CA ASP A 18 -9.19 -13.77 6.78
C ASP A 18 -10.54 -13.48 7.45
N ARG A 19 -10.53 -13.09 8.74
CA ARG A 19 -11.75 -12.80 9.50
C ARG A 19 -11.53 -11.72 10.54
N VAL A 20 -12.59 -10.95 10.81
CA VAL A 20 -12.67 -9.94 11.87
C VAL A 20 -13.83 -10.26 12.78
N GLU A 21 -13.59 -10.26 14.09
CA GLU A 21 -14.62 -10.46 15.12
C GLU A 21 -15.04 -9.11 15.72
N ARG A 22 -16.34 -8.87 15.79
CA ARG A 22 -16.92 -7.63 16.29
C ARG A 22 -17.90 -7.87 17.43
N LEU A 23 -17.95 -6.91 18.36
CA LEU A 23 -19.01 -6.79 19.35
C LEU A 23 -19.56 -5.35 19.26
N GLY A 24 -20.70 -5.20 18.62
CA GLY A 24 -21.23 -3.87 18.27
C GLY A 24 -20.30 -3.17 17.28
N ASP A 25 -19.83 -1.97 17.64
CA ASP A 25 -18.86 -1.18 16.86
C ASP A 25 -17.39 -1.47 17.22
N ALA A 26 -17.14 -2.22 18.29
CA ALA A 26 -15.78 -2.61 18.68
C ALA A 26 -15.30 -3.83 17.91
N ILE A 27 -14.08 -3.77 17.43
CA ILE A 27 -13.34 -4.94 16.96
C ILE A 27 -12.69 -5.62 18.15
N VAL A 28 -12.93 -6.91 18.32
CA VAL A 28 -12.42 -7.68 19.47
C VAL A 28 -11.29 -8.64 19.09
N ALA A 29 -11.22 -9.05 17.83
CA ALA A 29 -10.13 -9.87 17.33
C ALA A 29 -10.04 -9.82 15.80
N VAL A 30 -8.88 -10.21 15.30
CA VAL A 30 -8.67 -10.60 13.89
C VAL A 30 -8.15 -12.03 13.84
N ARG A 31 -8.46 -12.76 12.76
CA ARG A 31 -8.03 -14.16 12.60
C ARG A 31 -7.19 -14.36 11.35
N SER A 32 -6.35 -15.39 11.45
CA SER A 32 -5.60 -15.97 10.34
C SER A 32 -5.71 -17.49 10.47
N GLY A 33 -6.70 -18.08 9.79
CA GLY A 33 -7.10 -19.45 10.02
C GLY A 33 -7.52 -19.68 11.48
N GLU A 34 -6.93 -20.66 12.15
CA GLU A 34 -7.19 -20.97 13.57
C GLU A 34 -6.52 -19.97 14.54
N ARG A 35 -5.54 -19.18 14.09
CA ARG A 35 -4.87 -18.19 14.96
C ARG A 35 -5.79 -17.00 15.20
N ARG A 36 -5.89 -16.59 16.46
CA ARG A 36 -6.70 -15.47 16.92
C ARG A 36 -5.82 -14.42 17.57
N PHE A 37 -5.93 -13.18 17.11
CA PHE A 37 -5.18 -12.04 17.65
C PHE A 37 -6.15 -11.04 18.24
N THR A 38 -6.01 -10.76 19.53
CA THR A 38 -6.82 -9.79 20.29
C THR A 38 -6.05 -8.51 20.53
N GLY A 39 -6.77 -7.42 20.77
CA GLY A 39 -6.19 -6.13 21.10
C GLY A 39 -7.27 -5.11 21.42
N ASP A 40 -6.90 -4.05 22.12
CA ASP A 40 -7.78 -2.92 22.41
C ASP A 40 -7.97 -2.02 21.20
N THR A 41 -6.97 -1.99 20.31
CA THR A 41 -6.96 -1.17 19.11
C THR A 41 -6.35 -1.94 17.94
N PHE A 42 -6.88 -1.72 16.75
CA PHE A 42 -6.43 -2.34 15.50
C PHE A 42 -6.03 -1.27 14.50
N ALA A 43 -4.90 -1.46 13.83
CA ALA A 43 -4.44 -0.56 12.78
C ALA A 43 -4.20 -1.33 11.47
N VAL A 44 -4.90 -0.96 10.42
CA VAL A 44 -4.75 -1.54 9.09
C VAL A 44 -3.74 -0.71 8.28
N ALA A 45 -2.59 -1.30 7.98
CA ALA A 45 -1.52 -0.70 7.18
C ALA A 45 -1.06 -1.67 6.08
N ALA A 46 -2.01 -2.26 5.35
CA ALA A 46 -1.78 -3.38 4.44
C ALA A 46 -1.44 -2.95 3.00
N GLY A 47 -0.99 -1.71 2.77
CA GLY A 47 -0.59 -1.22 1.45
C GLY A 47 -1.69 -1.43 0.39
N ALA A 48 -1.35 -2.02 -0.75
CA ALA A 48 -2.31 -2.28 -1.83
C ALA A 48 -3.43 -3.27 -1.45
N TRP A 49 -3.20 -4.11 -0.43
CA TRP A 49 -4.21 -5.05 0.10
C TRP A 49 -5.20 -4.40 1.07
N THR A 50 -4.98 -3.14 1.46
CA THR A 50 -5.82 -2.46 2.45
C THR A 50 -7.31 -2.51 2.10
N GLY A 51 -7.70 -2.32 0.84
CA GLY A 51 -9.10 -2.42 0.44
C GLY A 51 -9.73 -3.76 0.80
N ARG A 52 -9.04 -4.88 0.48
CA ARG A 52 -9.50 -6.24 0.83
C ARG A 52 -9.55 -6.47 2.34
N VAL A 53 -8.56 -5.94 3.08
CA VAL A 53 -8.54 -6.09 4.54
C VAL A 53 -9.65 -5.28 5.18
N THR A 54 -9.89 -4.03 4.75
CA THR A 54 -10.96 -3.21 5.33
C THR A 54 -12.36 -3.70 4.96
N ASP A 55 -12.52 -4.46 3.87
CA ASP A 55 -13.78 -5.17 3.57
C ASP A 55 -14.14 -6.17 4.68
N LEU A 56 -13.15 -6.85 5.28
CA LEU A 56 -13.37 -7.75 6.43
C LEU A 56 -13.83 -6.98 7.67
N PHE A 57 -13.46 -5.71 7.80
CA PHE A 57 -13.96 -4.81 8.86
C PHE A 57 -15.35 -4.25 8.55
N GLY A 58 -15.95 -4.59 7.41
CA GLY A 58 -17.22 -4.03 6.95
C GLY A 58 -17.11 -2.60 6.42
N VAL A 59 -15.90 -2.14 6.08
CA VAL A 59 -15.60 -0.77 5.63
C VAL A 59 -14.87 -0.81 4.29
N PRO A 60 -15.59 -0.88 3.16
CA PRO A 60 -14.97 -0.90 1.84
C PRO A 60 -14.31 0.45 1.53
N LEU A 61 -12.99 0.47 1.51
CA LEU A 61 -12.23 1.65 1.10
C LEU A 61 -11.82 1.55 -0.38
N PRO A 62 -11.88 2.66 -1.14
CA PRO A 62 -11.60 2.65 -2.58
C PRO A 62 -10.09 2.66 -2.88
N ILE A 63 -9.33 1.76 -2.25
CA ILE A 63 -7.91 1.57 -2.53
C ILE A 63 -7.77 0.50 -3.59
N ARG A 64 -7.05 0.83 -4.68
CA ARG A 64 -6.78 -0.07 -5.79
C ARG A 64 -5.28 -0.22 -6.01
N PRO A 65 -4.81 -1.42 -6.38
CA PRO A 65 -3.40 -1.64 -6.71
C PRO A 65 -3.04 -0.91 -8.01
N GLY A 66 -1.98 -0.11 -7.96
CA GLY A 66 -1.33 0.48 -9.12
C GLY A 66 0.00 -0.23 -9.39
N LYS A 67 0.01 -1.19 -10.31
CA LYS A 67 1.19 -1.98 -10.65
C LYS A 67 2.21 -1.13 -11.38
N GLY A 68 3.46 -1.19 -10.94
CA GLY A 68 4.60 -0.62 -11.64
C GLY A 68 5.77 -1.59 -11.62
N TYR A 69 6.76 -1.29 -12.45
CA TYR A 69 7.91 -2.16 -12.63
C TYR A 69 9.19 -1.48 -12.20
N SER A 70 10.14 -2.27 -11.69
CA SER A 70 11.50 -1.85 -11.42
C SER A 70 12.49 -2.84 -12.04
N ILE A 71 13.58 -2.29 -12.59
CA ILE A 71 14.62 -3.02 -13.29
C ILE A 71 15.95 -2.55 -12.73
N ASP A 72 16.70 -3.46 -12.13
CA ASP A 72 18.06 -3.19 -11.66
C ASP A 72 19.06 -3.62 -12.74
N MET A 73 19.87 -2.69 -13.20
CA MET A 73 20.93 -2.95 -14.17
C MET A 73 22.31 -2.88 -13.50
N LYS A 74 23.08 -3.93 -13.64
CA LYS A 74 24.46 -4.02 -13.13
C LYS A 74 25.34 -4.68 -14.20
N PRO A 75 26.43 -4.03 -14.67
CA PRO A 75 26.84 -2.67 -14.32
C PRO A 75 25.81 -1.62 -14.75
N ALA A 76 25.89 -0.43 -14.15
CA ALA A 76 25.09 0.71 -14.56
C ALA A 76 25.49 1.15 -15.98
N PRO A 77 24.57 1.21 -16.96
CA PRO A 77 24.92 1.58 -18.34
C PRO A 77 25.31 3.06 -18.48
N VAL A 78 24.82 3.91 -17.57
CA VAL A 78 25.22 5.32 -17.47
C VAL A 78 25.50 5.66 -16.01
N GLN A 79 26.43 6.59 -15.77
CA GLN A 79 26.76 7.04 -14.43
C GLN A 79 25.94 8.27 -14.06
N LEU A 80 25.07 8.13 -13.06
CA LEU A 80 24.30 9.23 -12.51
C LEU A 80 24.82 9.57 -11.10
N ARG A 81 24.93 10.85 -10.79
CA ARG A 81 25.30 11.33 -9.43
C ARG A 81 24.07 11.44 -8.51
N THR A 82 22.90 11.58 -9.07
CA THR A 82 21.63 11.73 -8.33
C THR A 82 20.52 11.00 -9.07
N ALA A 83 19.40 10.76 -8.39
CA ALA A 83 18.20 10.25 -9.01
C ALA A 83 17.63 11.30 -9.99
N VAL A 84 17.17 10.85 -11.14
CA VAL A 84 16.52 11.69 -12.15
C VAL A 84 15.15 11.11 -12.53
N ASN A 85 14.24 11.99 -12.92
CA ASN A 85 12.92 11.60 -13.40
C ASN A 85 12.76 12.09 -14.85
N LEU A 86 12.64 11.15 -15.76
CA LEU A 86 12.36 11.41 -17.17
C LEU A 86 10.84 11.62 -17.32
N SER A 87 10.41 12.87 -17.18
CA SER A 87 8.99 13.21 -17.01
C SER A 87 8.11 12.79 -18.18
N ASP A 88 8.57 12.94 -19.41
CA ASP A 88 7.81 12.55 -20.60
C ASP A 88 7.74 11.04 -20.76
N ALA A 89 8.85 10.34 -20.47
CA ALA A 89 8.92 8.88 -20.51
C ALA A 89 8.25 8.21 -19.27
N LYS A 90 7.94 8.98 -18.22
CA LYS A 90 7.40 8.48 -16.94
C LYS A 90 8.30 7.42 -16.30
N ILE A 91 9.62 7.66 -16.33
CA ILE A 91 10.64 6.76 -15.79
C ILE A 91 11.47 7.48 -14.76
N ALA A 92 11.59 6.88 -13.56
CA ALA A 92 12.55 7.28 -12.57
C ALA A 92 13.82 6.44 -12.69
N MET A 93 14.98 7.08 -12.73
CA MET A 93 16.29 6.45 -12.75
C MET A 93 17.03 6.77 -11.44
N THR A 94 17.38 5.74 -10.70
CA THR A 94 18.00 5.91 -9.37
C THR A 94 19.33 5.16 -9.34
N PRO A 95 20.45 5.87 -9.12
CA PRO A 95 21.75 5.23 -8.93
C PRO A 95 21.84 4.58 -7.55
N TYR A 96 22.42 3.39 -7.52
CA TYR A 96 22.82 2.65 -6.33
C TYR A 96 24.25 2.15 -6.53
N ASP A 97 24.84 1.58 -5.51
CA ASP A 97 26.20 1.05 -5.50
C ASP A 97 26.54 0.20 -6.75
N GLY A 98 27.07 0.84 -7.79
CA GLY A 98 27.47 0.20 -9.04
C GLY A 98 26.33 -0.33 -9.91
N ARG A 99 25.08 0.00 -9.61
CA ARG A 99 23.88 -0.34 -10.40
C ARG A 99 22.98 0.87 -10.62
N LEU A 100 22.13 0.77 -11.63
CA LEU A 100 21.11 1.75 -11.93
C LEU A 100 19.74 1.06 -11.89
N ARG A 101 18.80 1.63 -11.12
CA ARG A 101 17.41 1.19 -11.12
C ARG A 101 16.58 2.09 -12.02
N LEU A 102 15.89 1.48 -12.97
CA LEU A 102 14.79 2.11 -13.69
C LEU A 102 13.47 1.68 -13.06
N SER A 103 12.58 2.64 -12.87
CA SER A 103 11.22 2.37 -12.38
C SER A 103 10.22 3.15 -13.21
N GLY A 104 9.14 2.51 -13.60
CA GLY A 104 8.13 3.15 -14.44
C GLY A 104 6.80 2.43 -14.41
N THR A 105 5.88 2.95 -15.22
CA THR A 105 4.53 2.42 -15.43
C THR A 105 3.59 2.59 -14.23
N MET A 106 2.33 2.79 -14.54
CA MET A 106 1.19 2.68 -13.65
C MET A 106 0.11 1.89 -14.37
N GLU A 107 -0.17 0.69 -13.90
CA GLU A 107 -1.11 -0.23 -14.51
C GLU A 107 -2.17 -0.67 -13.49
N PHE A 108 -3.44 -0.58 -13.86
CA PHE A 108 -4.57 -0.98 -13.00
C PHE A 108 -5.13 -2.34 -13.47
N ALA A 109 -4.33 -3.39 -13.28
CA ALA A 109 -4.65 -4.77 -13.67
C ALA A 109 -5.17 -5.64 -12.51
N GLY A 110 -5.54 -5.02 -11.39
CA GLY A 110 -5.90 -5.77 -10.17
C GLY A 110 -4.68 -6.22 -9.38
N MET A 111 -4.86 -7.24 -8.53
CA MET A 111 -3.78 -7.82 -7.70
C MET A 111 -3.02 -8.90 -8.49
N ASP A 112 -2.45 -8.48 -9.61
CA ASP A 112 -1.64 -9.31 -10.49
C ASP A 112 -0.18 -8.86 -10.41
N GLU A 113 0.74 -9.74 -10.01
CA GLU A 113 2.17 -9.48 -9.86
C GLU A 113 3.00 -9.95 -11.08
N ASP A 114 2.35 -10.45 -12.13
CA ASP A 114 3.03 -10.87 -13.34
C ASP A 114 3.69 -9.68 -14.06
N VAL A 115 4.88 -9.93 -14.57
CA VAL A 115 5.68 -8.93 -15.26
C VAL A 115 5.26 -8.83 -16.73
N ASN A 116 4.70 -7.68 -17.11
CA ASN A 116 4.38 -7.40 -18.50
C ASN A 116 5.65 -7.02 -19.28
N VAL A 117 6.11 -7.93 -20.12
CA VAL A 117 7.36 -7.78 -20.90
C VAL A 117 7.32 -6.55 -21.82
N THR A 118 6.20 -6.25 -22.46
CA THR A 118 6.05 -5.08 -23.34
C THR A 118 6.27 -3.78 -22.59
N ARG A 119 5.73 -3.66 -21.37
CA ARG A 119 5.92 -2.48 -20.53
C ARG A 119 7.35 -2.36 -20.01
N VAL A 120 7.95 -3.48 -19.62
CA VAL A 120 9.37 -3.53 -19.23
C VAL A 120 10.26 -3.06 -20.39
N GLN A 121 10.02 -3.54 -21.60
CA GLN A 121 10.74 -3.11 -22.79
C GLN A 121 10.56 -1.59 -23.08
N ALA A 122 9.39 -1.04 -22.83
CA ALA A 122 9.16 0.40 -22.96
C ALA A 122 9.99 1.20 -21.94
N ILE A 123 10.10 0.70 -20.69
CA ILE A 123 10.95 1.31 -19.66
C ILE A 123 12.41 1.27 -20.06
N LEU A 124 12.90 0.16 -20.61
CA LEU A 124 14.30 0.03 -21.06
C LEU A 124 14.63 0.97 -22.21
N ARG A 125 13.71 1.20 -23.13
CA ARG A 125 13.91 2.12 -24.27
C ARG A 125 13.73 3.59 -23.92
N GLY A 126 12.98 3.90 -22.85
CA GLY A 126 12.64 5.29 -22.53
C GLY A 126 13.82 6.26 -22.38
N PRO A 127 14.96 5.86 -21.80
CA PRO A 127 16.12 6.75 -21.67
C PRO A 127 16.82 7.11 -23.00
N THR A 128 16.56 6.40 -24.11
CA THR A 128 17.23 6.63 -25.41
C THR A 128 17.12 8.08 -25.91
N GLY A 129 16.03 8.78 -25.61
CA GLY A 129 15.86 10.18 -25.99
C GLY A 129 16.52 11.21 -25.06
N TYR A 130 17.20 10.75 -23.99
CA TYR A 130 17.79 11.61 -22.96
C TYR A 130 19.29 11.41 -22.77
N PHE A 131 19.84 10.29 -23.25
CA PHE A 131 21.25 9.92 -23.09
C PHE A 131 21.78 9.37 -24.42
N ASP A 132 22.74 10.06 -25.02
CA ASP A 132 23.31 9.70 -26.34
C ASP A 132 23.94 8.29 -26.31
N ASP A 133 24.58 7.93 -25.23
CA ASP A 133 25.24 6.63 -25.05
C ASP A 133 24.30 5.52 -24.54
N TRP A 134 22.99 5.78 -24.43
CA TRP A 134 22.06 4.78 -23.91
C TRP A 134 21.86 3.63 -24.88
N GLN A 135 22.31 2.45 -24.48
CA GLN A 135 22.03 1.20 -25.19
C GLN A 135 20.91 0.46 -24.46
N ALA A 136 19.71 0.47 -25.01
CA ALA A 136 18.59 -0.24 -24.40
C ALA A 136 18.86 -1.75 -24.36
N PRO A 137 18.90 -2.41 -23.21
CA PRO A 137 19.07 -3.85 -23.12
C PRO A 137 17.96 -4.59 -23.87
N ALA A 138 18.31 -5.67 -24.56
CA ALA A 138 17.33 -6.49 -25.27
C ALA A 138 16.34 -7.20 -24.33
N SER A 139 16.73 -7.42 -23.08
CA SER A 139 15.90 -8.07 -22.05
C SER A 139 16.17 -7.52 -20.65
N ALA A 140 15.23 -7.73 -19.74
CA ALA A 140 15.36 -7.40 -18.32
C ALA A 140 14.97 -8.63 -17.48
N PRO A 141 15.83 -9.62 -17.37
CA PRO A 141 15.50 -10.89 -16.71
C PRO A 141 15.16 -10.75 -15.22
N GLN A 142 15.48 -9.61 -14.60
CA GLN A 142 15.25 -9.36 -13.18
C GLN A 142 14.23 -8.21 -12.93
N ALA A 143 13.37 -7.94 -13.91
CA ALA A 143 12.28 -6.99 -13.69
C ALA A 143 11.33 -7.49 -12.59
N LYS A 144 10.93 -6.57 -11.71
CA LYS A 144 10.01 -6.87 -10.60
C LYS A 144 8.78 -5.99 -10.71
N ALA A 145 7.62 -6.59 -10.46
CA ALA A 145 6.39 -5.85 -10.27
C ALA A 145 6.24 -5.41 -8.81
N GLY A 146 5.56 -4.29 -8.58
CA GLY A 146 5.21 -3.81 -7.25
C GLY A 146 3.88 -3.07 -7.26
N MET A 147 3.09 -3.29 -6.22
CA MET A 147 1.74 -2.74 -6.08
C MET A 147 1.75 -1.49 -5.22
N ARG A 148 1.34 -0.36 -5.78
CA ARG A 148 1.15 0.90 -5.07
C ARG A 148 -0.29 1.00 -4.60
N PRO A 149 -0.57 1.40 -3.34
CA PRO A 149 -1.93 1.64 -2.87
C PRO A 149 -2.46 2.96 -3.44
N MET A 150 -3.27 2.89 -4.48
CA MET A 150 -3.83 4.06 -5.15
C MET A 150 -5.22 4.36 -4.65
N THR A 151 -5.52 5.65 -4.43
CA THR A 151 -6.84 6.19 -4.09
C THR A 151 -7.40 6.99 -5.24
N PRO A 152 -8.73 7.19 -5.34
CA PRO A 152 -9.34 7.94 -6.44
C PRO A 152 -8.92 9.41 -6.51
N ASP A 153 -8.56 10.00 -5.37
CA ASP A 153 -8.17 11.40 -5.23
C ASP A 153 -6.66 11.60 -5.08
N GLY A 154 -5.88 10.52 -5.10
CA GLY A 154 -4.41 10.55 -4.95
C GLY A 154 -3.94 10.86 -3.52
N MET A 155 -4.84 11.05 -2.55
CA MET A 155 -4.49 11.35 -1.17
C MET A 155 -4.53 10.11 -0.28
N PRO A 156 -3.63 9.97 0.70
CA PRO A 156 -3.68 8.88 1.68
C PRO A 156 -5.03 8.82 2.43
N ILE A 157 -5.34 7.64 2.97
CA ILE A 157 -6.46 7.44 3.88
C ILE A 157 -5.89 7.13 5.26
N ILE A 158 -6.17 8.02 6.23
CA ILE A 158 -5.58 7.95 7.58
C ILE A 158 -6.67 8.27 8.60
N GLY A 159 -6.84 7.44 9.62
CA GLY A 159 -7.73 7.70 10.73
C GLY A 159 -8.60 6.52 11.13
N LEU A 160 -9.60 6.78 11.96
CA LEU A 160 -10.56 5.80 12.45
C LEU A 160 -11.44 5.29 11.31
N LEU A 161 -11.60 3.98 11.19
CA LEU A 161 -12.51 3.36 10.22
C LEU A 161 -13.97 3.66 10.57
N PRO A 162 -14.78 4.17 9.64
CA PRO A 162 -16.18 4.47 9.88
C PRO A 162 -16.96 3.26 10.42
N GLY A 163 -17.80 3.49 11.44
CA GLY A 163 -18.60 2.43 12.06
C GLY A 163 -17.79 1.46 12.92
N THR A 164 -16.57 1.84 13.31
CA THR A 164 -15.79 1.12 14.33
C THR A 164 -15.37 2.07 15.44
N ALA A 165 -15.26 1.55 16.66
CA ALA A 165 -14.81 2.32 17.82
C ALA A 165 -13.28 2.35 17.97
N ASN A 166 -12.58 1.32 17.46
CA ASN A 166 -11.18 1.05 17.79
C ASN A 166 -10.33 0.54 16.61
N ALA A 167 -10.82 0.61 15.39
CA ALA A 167 -10.04 0.20 14.22
C ALA A 167 -9.64 1.42 13.38
N PHE A 168 -8.37 1.52 13.05
CA PHE A 168 -7.76 2.62 12.32
C PHE A 168 -7.16 2.14 10.99
N VAL A 169 -6.93 3.06 10.07
CA VAL A 169 -6.26 2.80 8.81
C VAL A 169 -5.17 3.84 8.55
N SER A 170 -4.07 3.42 7.93
CA SER A 170 -3.08 4.28 7.31
C SER A 170 -2.58 3.63 6.03
N SER A 171 -3.06 4.11 4.88
CA SER A 171 -2.73 3.54 3.57
C SER A 171 -3.05 4.54 2.45
N GLY A 172 -2.91 4.10 1.20
CA GLY A 172 -3.27 4.94 0.05
C GLY A 172 -2.24 6.00 -0.32
N HIS A 173 -0.99 5.87 0.13
CA HIS A 173 0.08 6.83 -0.11
C HIS A 173 0.63 6.82 -1.54
N GLY A 174 0.12 5.97 -2.42
CA GLY A 174 0.58 5.86 -3.80
C GLY A 174 2.08 5.57 -3.88
N MET A 175 2.82 6.43 -4.57
CA MET A 175 4.27 6.34 -4.72
C MET A 175 5.07 6.96 -3.55
N LEU A 176 4.40 7.67 -2.64
CA LEU A 176 5.05 8.47 -1.59
C LEU A 176 5.06 7.78 -0.21
N GLY A 177 4.70 6.49 -0.15
CA GLY A 177 4.55 5.79 1.13
C GLY A 177 5.79 5.79 2.02
N VAL A 178 6.97 5.61 1.44
CA VAL A 178 8.24 5.65 2.20
C VAL A 178 8.53 7.07 2.71
N THR A 179 8.28 8.09 1.89
CA THR A 179 8.52 9.50 2.24
C THR A 179 7.54 10.00 3.31
N LEU A 180 6.26 9.69 3.16
CA LEU A 180 5.19 10.18 4.05
C LEU A 180 4.98 9.29 5.27
N GLY A 181 5.41 8.03 5.21
CA GLY A 181 5.16 7.02 6.25
C GLY A 181 5.54 7.48 7.66
N PRO A 182 6.73 8.03 7.92
CA PRO A 182 7.10 8.47 9.26
C PRO A 182 6.16 9.53 9.83
N GLY A 183 5.80 10.54 9.04
CA GLY A 183 4.89 11.61 9.47
C GLY A 183 3.46 11.13 9.70
N THR A 184 2.95 10.30 8.79
CA THR A 184 1.58 9.76 8.90
C THR A 184 1.45 8.73 10.02
N SER A 185 2.48 7.89 10.23
CA SER A 185 2.50 6.93 11.35
C SER A 185 2.52 7.63 12.70
N ARG A 186 3.30 8.72 12.84
CA ARG A 186 3.31 9.52 14.07
C ARG A 186 1.95 10.12 14.35
N ALA A 187 1.33 10.71 13.34
CA ALA A 187 0.03 11.34 13.49
C ALA A 187 -1.08 10.32 13.81
N LEU A 188 -1.02 9.12 13.20
CA LEU A 188 -1.94 8.03 13.54
C LEU A 188 -1.72 7.52 14.96
N ALA A 189 -0.47 7.36 15.40
CA ALA A 189 -0.15 6.95 16.75
C ALA A 189 -0.67 7.95 17.80
N ASP A 190 -0.53 9.26 17.55
CA ASP A 190 -1.08 10.29 18.43
C ASP A 190 -2.61 10.21 18.52
N ALA A 191 -3.30 9.94 17.39
CA ALA A 191 -4.75 9.72 17.38
C ALA A 191 -5.16 8.47 18.17
N ILE A 192 -4.46 7.35 18.01
CA ILE A 192 -4.71 6.09 18.75
C ILE A 192 -4.51 6.28 20.26
N LEU A 193 -3.49 7.05 20.65
CA LEU A 193 -3.17 7.31 22.07
C LEU A 193 -4.03 8.41 22.69
N GLY A 194 -5.07 8.90 21.99
CA GLY A 194 -5.94 9.95 22.50
C GLY A 194 -5.27 11.33 22.67
N ARG A 195 -4.11 11.55 22.03
CA ARG A 195 -3.39 12.82 22.05
C ARG A 195 -3.95 13.86 21.08
N GLY A 196 -5.09 13.55 20.50
CA GLY A 196 -5.81 14.36 19.52
C GLY A 196 -5.55 13.92 18.08
N TYR A 197 -6.54 14.19 17.22
CA TYR A 197 -6.43 14.02 15.78
C TYR A 197 -6.03 15.36 15.16
N PRO A 198 -4.80 15.50 14.64
CA PRO A 198 -4.35 16.79 14.14
C PRO A 198 -5.29 17.32 13.04
N PRO A 199 -5.75 18.58 13.10
CA PRO A 199 -6.66 19.15 12.10
C PRO A 199 -6.17 19.01 10.66
N ARG A 200 -4.84 19.02 10.46
CA ARG A 200 -4.19 18.80 9.14
C ARG A 200 -4.44 17.40 8.57
N LEU A 201 -4.90 16.43 9.36
CA LEU A 201 -5.24 15.10 8.88
C LEU A 201 -6.72 14.95 8.48
N LEU A 202 -7.58 15.91 8.79
CA LEU A 202 -9.00 15.85 8.41
C LEU A 202 -9.24 15.60 6.92
N PRO A 203 -8.48 16.20 5.98
CA PRO A 203 -8.62 15.90 4.56
C PRO A 203 -8.33 14.44 4.19
N PHE A 204 -7.59 13.71 5.03
CA PHE A 204 -7.20 12.31 4.81
C PHE A 204 -8.15 11.32 5.49
N SER A 205 -9.17 11.81 6.21
CA SER A 205 -10.12 10.94 6.91
C SER A 205 -10.78 9.92 5.97
N PRO A 206 -10.94 8.64 6.42
CA PRO A 206 -11.70 7.64 5.68
C PRO A 206 -13.14 8.08 5.40
N THR A 207 -13.72 8.93 6.25
CA THR A 207 -15.11 9.42 6.14
C THR A 207 -15.36 10.23 4.87
N ARG A 208 -14.31 10.76 4.21
CA ARG A 208 -14.46 11.47 2.92
C ARG A 208 -15.02 10.57 1.81
N PHE A 209 -14.96 9.25 1.99
CA PHE A 209 -15.56 8.27 1.10
C PHE A 209 -16.87 7.67 1.62
N ALA A 210 -17.34 8.06 2.81
CA ALA A 210 -18.49 7.46 3.48
C ALA A 210 -19.78 7.49 2.64
N ARG A 211 -19.99 8.51 1.82
CA ARG A 211 -21.15 8.62 0.91
C ARG A 211 -21.14 7.55 -0.21
N ARG A 212 -20.02 6.86 -0.43
CA ARG A 212 -19.86 5.77 -1.41
C ARG A 212 -19.92 4.38 -0.77
N ILE A 213 -19.92 4.33 0.56
CA ILE A 213 -20.00 3.09 1.34
C ILE A 213 -21.50 2.75 1.43
N LYS A 214 -21.98 1.87 0.54
CA LYS A 214 -23.31 1.26 0.74
C LYS A 214 -23.23 0.37 1.99
N PRO A 215 -24.17 0.51 2.95
CA PRO A 215 -24.22 -0.44 4.06
C PRO A 215 -24.36 -1.86 3.50
N MET A 216 -23.53 -2.79 3.94
CA MET A 216 -23.75 -4.20 3.64
C MET A 216 -25.11 -4.62 4.21
N PRO A 217 -25.94 -5.35 3.46
CA PRO A 217 -27.14 -5.94 4.01
C PRO A 217 -26.72 -6.83 5.21
N ALA A 218 -27.46 -6.70 6.31
CA ALA A 218 -27.27 -7.56 7.46
C ALA A 218 -27.30 -9.03 6.99
N LEU A 219 -26.29 -9.81 7.35
CA LEU A 219 -26.30 -11.25 7.14
C LEU A 219 -27.48 -11.81 7.96
N THR A 220 -28.57 -12.12 7.30
CA THR A 220 -29.65 -12.91 7.90
C THR A 220 -29.06 -14.29 8.25
N PRO A 221 -29.24 -14.79 9.48
CA PRO A 221 -28.87 -16.15 9.80
C PRO A 221 -29.61 -17.07 8.84
N SER A 222 -28.87 -17.89 8.10
CA SER A 222 -29.43 -18.97 7.29
C SER A 222 -30.28 -19.84 8.21
N GLY A 223 -31.58 -19.90 7.91
CA GLY A 223 -32.53 -20.67 8.67
C GLY A 223 -32.07 -22.11 8.83
N ALA A 224 -32.16 -22.60 10.04
CA ALA A 224 -32.13 -23.99 10.36
C ALA A 224 -33.28 -24.65 9.59
N HIS A 225 -32.95 -25.47 8.63
CA HIS A 225 -33.92 -26.43 8.08
C HIS A 225 -34.03 -27.60 9.06
N ALA A 226 -35.24 -27.74 9.60
CA ALA A 226 -35.70 -28.90 10.32
C ALA A 226 -35.70 -30.13 9.44
#